data_2852e501bc40b7c6aee9de4367792485
#
_entry.id   2852e501bc40b7c6aee9de4367792485
#
_cell.length_a   1.000
_cell.length_b   1.000
_cell.length_c   1.000
_cell.angle_alpha   90.00
_cell.angle_beta   90.00
_cell.angle_gamma   90.00
#
_symmetry.space_group_name_H-M   'P 1'
#
loop_
_entity.id
_entity.type
_entity.pdbx_description
1 polymer ?
#
loop_
_entity_poly.entity_id
_entity_poly.type
_entity_poly.pdbx_seq_one_letter_code
_entity_poly.pdbx_strand_id
1 'polypeptide(L)'
;TSSIQMGTKGHSANTSEEIFAPLQPTIKGEKNVVLVMQGRLSGGFESYDQKLIVISGEELFTSNSKKKRKPSKVFKQGEKVVFTDLKVGDYVVHKSHGIGQFIGVNTIKAEGVTKDYIKIRYKNDDMLYIPTNDLDSIRKYIGEGEAVPKINKLGSKEWENTKAKVKKNLQEIAKELIELYAKRGKVKGFAFSKDTPWQKEFEDSFPYAETDDQLRCIEETKKDMEMERPMDRLLCGDVGYGKTEVAIRAAFKAVMDQKQVAYLVPTTVLANQQYESFKARMENFAVKVELLNRFRTKKEQDEVIKKLKLGEVDIVIGTHRLLSKDVEFKDLGLLIIDEEQRFGVGHKEKLKSLRENVNVLTLTATPIPRTLHMSLSGIRDMSVLEEPPQERYPIQTYVLESHSAFIKE
;
A
#
# COMPACT_ATOMS: atom_id res chain seq x y z
N THR A 1 11.14 16.18 48.50
CA THR A 1 12.35 16.89 47.93
C THR A 1 13.38 15.84 47.64
N SER A 2 13.36 15.32 46.41
CA SER A 2 14.35 14.34 45.91
C SER A 2 15.50 15.11 45.30
N SER A 3 16.69 14.89 45.79
CA SER A 3 17.91 15.48 45.26
C SER A 3 18.31 14.82 43.94
N ILE A 4 18.45 15.64 42.90
CA ILE A 4 19.01 15.24 41.61
C ILE A 4 20.54 15.30 41.75
N GLN A 5 21.22 14.16 41.70
CA GLN A 5 22.67 14.11 41.58
C GLN A 5 23.05 14.04 40.09
N MET A 6 23.71 15.11 39.61
CA MET A 6 24.40 15.12 38.31
C MET A 6 25.79 14.54 38.45
N GLY A 7 26.03 13.38 37.93
CA GLY A 7 27.36 12.78 37.81
C GLY A 7 27.98 13.11 36.47
N THR A 8 28.85 14.10 36.41
CA THR A 8 29.72 14.36 35.26
C THR A 8 31.02 13.60 35.39
N LYS A 9 31.20 12.50 34.66
CA LYS A 9 32.52 12.01 34.29
C LYS A 9 32.62 11.96 32.78
N GLY A 10 33.31 12.93 32.23
CA GLY A 10 33.65 12.96 30.82
C GLY A 10 34.65 11.87 30.48
N HIS A 11 34.27 10.97 29.62
CA HIS A 11 35.14 10.21 28.75
C HIS A 11 34.57 10.29 27.35
N SER A 12 35.39 10.87 26.45
CA SER A 12 35.10 10.83 25.02
C SER A 12 35.45 9.43 24.51
N ALA A 13 34.42 8.61 24.34
CA ALA A 13 34.56 7.32 23.66
C ALA A 13 34.42 7.52 22.15
N ASN A 14 35.49 7.29 21.46
CA ASN A 14 35.63 7.37 20.00
C ASN A 14 35.67 5.97 19.38
N THR A 15 34.75 5.07 19.69
CA THR A 15 34.55 3.83 18.88
C THR A 15 33.23 3.18 19.24
N SER A 16 32.57 2.63 18.24
CA SER A 16 31.27 1.98 18.30
C SER A 16 31.20 0.66 19.10
N GLU A 17 32.28 0.22 19.69
CA GLU A 17 32.34 -1.03 20.48
C GLU A 17 32.13 -0.85 21.99
N GLU A 18 32.22 0.36 22.53
CA GLU A 18 32.02 0.61 23.96
C GLU A 18 30.57 0.82 24.41
N ILE A 19 29.60 0.73 23.49
CA ILE A 19 28.20 0.97 23.82
C ILE A 19 27.50 -0.24 24.48
N PHE A 20 28.14 -1.41 24.46
CA PHE A 20 27.60 -2.66 25.03
C PHE A 20 28.32 -3.19 26.27
N ALA A 21 29.06 -2.34 26.99
CA ALA A 21 29.46 -2.73 28.33
C ALA A 21 28.18 -2.91 29.20
N PRO A 22 28.02 -4.05 29.89
CA PRO A 22 26.83 -4.25 30.72
C PRO A 22 26.86 -3.17 31.82
N LEU A 23 25.91 -2.26 31.76
CA LEU A 23 25.58 -1.34 32.83
C LEU A 23 25.14 -2.16 34.03
N GLN A 24 26.06 -2.61 34.84
CA GLN A 24 25.73 -3.11 36.18
C GLN A 24 25.40 -1.88 37.04
N PRO A 25 24.17 -1.66 37.44
CA PRO A 25 23.81 -0.62 38.39
C PRO A 25 24.42 -1.01 39.75
N THR A 26 25.48 -0.38 40.13
CA THR A 26 26.09 -0.52 41.48
C THR A 26 25.29 0.28 42.50
N ILE A 27 23.96 0.23 42.45
CA ILE A 27 23.09 0.86 43.42
C ILE A 27 22.27 -0.25 44.08
N LYS A 28 22.84 -0.89 45.08
CA LYS A 28 22.11 -1.79 45.98
C LYS A 28 21.28 -0.94 46.95
N GLY A 29 19.98 -1.02 46.85
CA GLY A 29 19.08 -0.74 47.97
C GLY A 29 18.12 0.47 47.86
N GLU A 30 18.20 1.33 46.82
CA GLU A 30 17.24 2.44 46.71
C GLU A 30 16.12 2.13 45.74
N LYS A 31 14.87 2.29 46.20
CA LYS A 31 13.66 2.22 45.35
C LYS A 31 13.47 3.58 44.67
N ASN A 32 13.25 3.57 43.36
CA ASN A 32 12.92 4.76 42.53
C ASN A 32 14.12 5.70 42.26
N VAL A 33 15.13 5.21 41.60
CA VAL A 33 16.29 6.03 41.16
C VAL A 33 16.04 6.48 39.71
N VAL A 34 16.19 7.78 39.44
CA VAL A 34 16.22 8.35 38.11
C VAL A 34 17.65 8.66 37.74
N LEU A 35 18.18 8.02 36.70
CA LEU A 35 19.51 8.26 36.16
C LEU A 35 19.42 9.12 34.92
N VAL A 36 20.13 10.26 34.89
CA VAL A 36 20.19 11.11 33.71
C VAL A 36 21.55 10.90 33.06
N MET A 37 21.54 10.46 31.80
CA MET A 37 22.77 10.19 31.05
C MET A 37 22.82 11.06 29.77
N GLN A 38 24.03 11.48 29.41
CA GLN A 38 24.27 12.18 28.16
C GLN A 38 24.51 11.16 27.04
N GLY A 39 23.63 11.12 26.03
CA GLY A 39 23.75 10.22 24.90
C GLY A 39 22.70 10.51 23.84
N ARG A 40 22.75 9.83 22.71
CA ARG A 40 21.75 9.90 21.66
C ARG A 40 21.04 8.57 21.58
N LEU A 41 19.74 8.56 21.94
CA LEU A 41 18.82 7.47 21.72
C LEU A 41 17.72 7.94 20.76
N SER A 42 17.43 7.13 19.77
CA SER A 42 16.38 7.42 18.76
C SER A 42 14.97 7.25 19.29
N GLY A 43 14.79 6.67 20.48
CA GLY A 43 13.53 6.48 21.19
C GLY A 43 13.75 5.81 22.53
N GLY A 44 12.80 5.97 23.46
CA GLY A 44 12.81 5.28 24.75
C GLY A 44 12.34 3.82 24.62
N PHE A 45 12.51 3.04 25.67
CA PHE A 45 12.00 1.67 25.77
C PHE A 45 11.69 1.29 27.23
N GLU A 46 10.84 0.29 27.41
CA GLU A 46 10.52 -0.31 28.69
C GLU A 46 11.00 -1.77 28.72
N SER A 47 11.65 -2.14 29.83
CA SER A 47 12.05 -3.53 30.10
C SER A 47 11.36 -3.99 31.39
N TYR A 48 10.33 -4.80 31.25
CA TYR A 48 9.54 -5.32 32.38
C TYR A 48 10.36 -6.26 33.28
N ASP A 49 11.22 -7.08 32.68
CA ASP A 49 12.06 -8.03 33.41
C ASP A 49 13.09 -7.33 34.29
N GLN A 50 13.64 -6.23 33.80
CA GLN A 50 14.64 -5.45 34.52
C GLN A 50 14.01 -4.30 35.32
N LYS A 51 12.69 -4.08 35.22
CA LYS A 51 11.96 -2.95 35.82
C LYS A 51 12.63 -1.61 35.50
N LEU A 52 13.03 -1.45 34.24
CA LEU A 52 13.74 -0.29 33.72
C LEU A 52 12.90 0.41 32.66
N ILE A 53 12.76 1.72 32.80
CA ILE A 53 12.17 2.60 31.79
C ILE A 53 13.26 3.56 31.35
N VAL A 54 13.52 3.62 30.07
CA VAL A 54 14.45 4.56 29.43
C VAL A 54 13.64 5.54 28.61
N ILE A 55 13.74 6.82 28.93
CA ILE A 55 13.03 7.91 28.24
C ILE A 55 14.07 8.72 27.46
N SER A 56 13.87 8.91 26.15
CA SER A 56 14.76 9.70 25.32
C SER A 56 14.50 11.20 25.48
N GLY A 57 15.52 12.02 25.22
CA GLY A 57 15.37 13.48 25.27
C GLY A 57 14.35 14.01 24.24
N GLU A 58 14.14 13.30 23.14
CA GLU A 58 13.13 13.67 22.15
C GLU A 58 11.69 13.46 22.66
N GLU A 59 11.47 12.52 23.56
CA GLU A 59 10.16 12.27 24.19
C GLU A 59 9.86 13.26 25.31
N LEU A 60 10.89 13.71 26.04
CA LEU A 60 10.74 14.68 27.14
C LEU A 60 10.56 16.12 26.66
N PHE A 61 11.19 16.50 25.55
CA PHE A 61 11.29 17.88 25.10
C PHE A 61 10.58 18.15 23.77
N THR A 62 9.54 17.38 23.42
CA THR A 62 8.65 17.73 22.33
C THR A 62 7.90 19.03 22.67
N SER A 63 8.56 20.17 22.43
CA SER A 63 7.84 21.41 22.26
C SER A 63 6.94 21.29 21.03
N ASN A 64 5.71 21.76 21.11
CA ASN A 64 4.67 21.82 20.09
C ASN A 64 5.07 22.59 18.80
N SER A 65 6.26 22.40 18.29
CA SER A 65 6.61 22.75 16.93
C SER A 65 6.26 21.54 16.07
N LYS A 66 5.25 21.64 15.24
CA LYS A 66 4.97 20.74 14.11
C LYS A 66 6.19 20.68 13.20
N LYS A 67 7.27 20.07 13.66
CA LYS A 67 8.34 19.58 12.77
C LYS A 67 7.69 18.44 12.00
N LYS A 68 7.38 18.68 10.73
CA LYS A 68 7.13 17.63 9.75
C LYS A 68 8.13 16.53 10.03
N ARG A 69 7.67 15.43 10.65
CA ARG A 69 8.46 14.21 10.71
C ARG A 69 8.87 13.92 9.27
N LYS A 70 10.16 13.87 9.00
CA LYS A 70 10.65 13.29 7.76
C LYS A 70 10.00 11.91 7.69
N PRO A 71 9.30 11.56 6.61
CA PRO A 71 8.65 10.27 6.53
C PRO A 71 9.69 9.22 6.87
N SER A 72 9.37 8.34 7.81
CA SER A 72 10.14 7.12 8.04
C SER A 72 10.35 6.52 6.67
N LYS A 73 11.57 6.13 6.34
CA LYS A 73 11.92 5.59 5.03
C LYS A 73 10.93 4.47 4.72
N VAL A 74 9.90 4.80 3.96
CA VAL A 74 9.04 3.81 3.32
C VAL A 74 9.99 2.97 2.50
N PHE A 75 10.04 1.68 2.78
CA PHE A 75 10.79 0.70 2.01
C PHE A 75 10.43 0.92 0.55
N LYS A 76 11.35 1.54 -0.19
CA LYS A 76 11.20 1.71 -1.62
C LYS A 76 11.28 0.31 -2.23
N GLN A 77 10.21 -0.16 -2.82
CA GLN A 77 10.29 -1.27 -3.75
C GLN A 77 11.37 -0.92 -4.78
N GLY A 78 12.52 -1.60 -4.70
CA GLY A 78 13.72 -1.27 -5.47
C GLY A 78 14.85 -0.66 -4.65
N GLU A 79 14.89 -0.86 -3.33
CA GLU A 79 16.06 -0.51 -2.52
C GLU A 79 17.32 -1.18 -3.06
N LYS A 80 18.39 -0.42 -2.98
CA LYS A 80 19.76 -0.85 -3.24
C LYS A 80 19.97 -2.20 -2.57
N VAL A 81 20.34 -3.19 -3.37
CA VAL A 81 20.71 -4.50 -2.84
C VAL A 81 21.86 -4.26 -1.88
N VAL A 82 21.61 -4.42 -0.59
CA VAL A 82 22.70 -4.53 0.38
C VAL A 82 23.38 -5.86 0.04
N PHE A 83 24.69 -5.84 -0.09
CA PHE A 83 25.52 -6.97 -0.52
C PHE A 83 25.22 -8.29 0.23
N THR A 84 24.65 -8.20 1.43
CA THR A 84 24.26 -9.32 2.31
C THR A 84 23.05 -10.11 1.83
N ASP A 85 22.25 -9.60 0.88
CA ASP A 85 20.97 -10.22 0.50
C ASP A 85 21.05 -11.12 -0.75
N LEU A 86 22.20 -11.16 -1.45
CA LEU A 86 22.41 -11.98 -2.63
C LEU A 86 23.06 -13.32 -2.25
N LYS A 87 22.38 -14.41 -2.56
CA LYS A 87 22.92 -15.77 -2.45
C LYS A 87 23.45 -16.24 -3.79
N VAL A 88 24.54 -17.01 -3.78
CA VAL A 88 25.05 -17.66 -5.00
C VAL A 88 23.93 -18.50 -5.64
N GLY A 89 23.67 -18.26 -6.92
CA GLY A 89 22.57 -18.89 -7.65
C GLY A 89 21.35 -17.98 -7.85
N ASP A 90 21.24 -16.87 -7.12
CA ASP A 90 20.16 -15.91 -7.30
C ASP A 90 20.19 -15.27 -8.69
N TYR A 91 19.01 -14.99 -9.23
CA TYR A 91 18.89 -14.22 -10.46
C TYR A 91 18.91 -12.72 -10.14
N VAL A 92 19.66 -11.98 -10.93
CA VAL A 92 19.82 -10.52 -10.78
C VAL A 92 19.53 -9.84 -12.12
N VAL A 93 19.03 -8.62 -12.05
CA VAL A 93 18.76 -7.77 -13.21
C VAL A 93 19.78 -6.65 -13.24
N HIS A 94 20.61 -6.61 -14.26
CA HIS A 94 21.51 -5.50 -14.53
C HIS A 94 20.81 -4.45 -15.40
N LYS A 95 20.97 -3.18 -15.07
CA LYS A 95 20.31 -2.06 -15.75
C LYS A 95 20.52 -2.05 -17.27
N SER A 96 21.72 -2.41 -17.75
CA SER A 96 22.11 -2.39 -19.16
C SER A 96 22.15 -3.77 -19.82
N HIS A 97 22.35 -4.85 -19.06
CA HIS A 97 22.59 -6.18 -19.62
C HIS A 97 21.45 -7.18 -19.37
N GLY A 98 20.44 -6.80 -18.57
CA GLY A 98 19.29 -7.65 -18.28
C GLY A 98 19.54 -8.72 -17.24
N ILE A 99 18.85 -9.84 -17.36
CA ILE A 99 18.81 -10.92 -16.35
C ILE A 99 20.04 -11.81 -16.50
N GLY A 100 20.77 -11.98 -15.40
CA GLY A 100 21.87 -12.92 -15.23
C GLY A 100 21.76 -13.65 -13.89
N GLN A 101 22.69 -14.56 -13.62
CA GLN A 101 22.76 -15.32 -12.38
C GLN A 101 23.98 -14.92 -11.56
N PHE A 102 23.78 -14.58 -10.31
CA PHE A 102 24.87 -14.23 -9.38
C PHE A 102 25.67 -15.51 -9.03
N ILE A 103 26.98 -15.47 -9.26
CA ILE A 103 27.90 -16.60 -9.03
C ILE A 103 28.74 -16.39 -7.78
N GLY A 104 28.89 -15.13 -7.33
CA GLY A 104 29.72 -14.80 -6.17
C GLY A 104 30.51 -13.52 -6.34
N VAL A 105 31.44 -13.31 -5.45
CA VAL A 105 32.36 -12.16 -5.45
C VAL A 105 33.77 -12.65 -5.73
N ASN A 106 34.45 -11.97 -6.63
CA ASN A 106 35.87 -12.23 -6.94
C ASN A 106 36.70 -11.00 -6.62
N THR A 107 37.76 -11.22 -5.86
CA THR A 107 38.76 -10.20 -5.60
C THR A 107 39.80 -10.21 -6.73
N ILE A 108 39.92 -9.12 -7.48
CA ILE A 108 40.84 -9.00 -8.60
C ILE A 108 41.93 -7.99 -8.19
N LYS A 109 43.20 -8.38 -8.32
CA LYS A 109 44.35 -7.51 -8.15
C LYS A 109 44.79 -7.01 -9.50
N ALA A 110 44.62 -5.71 -9.79
CA ALA A 110 45.08 -5.05 -10.98
C ALA A 110 45.88 -3.81 -10.60
N GLU A 111 47.06 -3.62 -11.18
CA GLU A 111 47.95 -2.46 -10.97
C GLU A 111 48.20 -2.10 -9.51
N GLY A 112 48.41 -3.10 -8.63
CA GLY A 112 48.69 -2.92 -7.21
C GLY A 112 47.45 -2.58 -6.35
N VAL A 113 46.26 -2.45 -6.92
CA VAL A 113 45.03 -2.21 -6.18
C VAL A 113 44.15 -3.48 -6.18
N THR A 114 43.74 -3.85 -4.97
CA THR A 114 42.80 -5.00 -4.78
C THR A 114 41.39 -4.46 -4.76
N LYS A 115 40.54 -4.95 -5.67
CA LYS A 115 39.11 -4.60 -5.72
C LYS A 115 38.22 -5.83 -5.80
N ASP A 116 37.11 -5.78 -5.12
CA ASP A 116 36.08 -6.81 -5.16
C ASP A 116 35.09 -6.56 -6.28
N TYR A 117 34.79 -7.62 -7.03
CA TYR A 117 33.87 -7.60 -8.14
C TYR A 117 32.77 -8.63 -7.94
N ILE A 118 31.53 -8.24 -8.21
CA ILE A 118 30.39 -9.15 -8.33
C ILE A 118 30.49 -9.86 -9.66
N LYS A 119 30.42 -11.20 -9.60
CA LYS A 119 30.47 -12.05 -10.78
C LYS A 119 29.05 -12.51 -11.14
N ILE A 120 28.61 -12.17 -12.36
CA ILE A 120 27.29 -12.52 -12.87
C ILE A 120 27.49 -13.36 -14.15
N ARG A 121 26.81 -14.51 -14.21
CA ARG A 121 26.78 -15.39 -15.38
C ARG A 121 25.59 -15.06 -16.26
N TYR A 122 25.85 -14.92 -17.53
CA TYR A 122 24.87 -14.73 -18.60
C TYR A 122 24.75 -15.98 -19.48
N LYS A 123 23.92 -15.92 -20.53
CA LYS A 123 23.76 -17.01 -21.50
C LYS A 123 25.10 -17.31 -22.17
N ASN A 124 25.36 -18.59 -22.49
CA ASN A 124 26.61 -19.12 -23.05
C ASN A 124 27.82 -19.01 -22.10
N ASP A 125 27.59 -18.98 -20.79
CA ASP A 125 28.60 -18.83 -19.76
C ASP A 125 29.43 -17.53 -19.83
N ASP A 126 28.91 -16.51 -20.53
CA ASP A 126 29.52 -15.18 -20.52
C ASP A 126 29.52 -14.61 -19.09
N MET A 127 30.64 -14.01 -18.68
CA MET A 127 30.79 -13.48 -17.33
C MET A 127 30.90 -11.95 -17.33
N LEU A 128 30.09 -11.32 -16.51
CA LEU A 128 30.17 -9.88 -16.22
C LEU A 128 30.75 -9.67 -14.81
N TYR A 129 31.76 -8.80 -14.71
CA TYR A 129 32.35 -8.38 -13.45
C TYR A 129 31.99 -6.94 -13.17
N ILE A 130 31.30 -6.70 -12.06
CA ILE A 130 30.82 -5.37 -11.66
C ILE A 130 31.52 -4.99 -10.38
N PRO A 131 32.21 -3.81 -10.33
CA PRO A 131 32.81 -3.34 -9.11
C PRO A 131 31.77 -3.19 -7.99
N THR A 132 32.15 -3.51 -6.74
CA THR A 132 31.25 -3.37 -5.58
C THR A 132 30.76 -1.94 -5.33
N ASN A 133 31.42 -0.94 -5.89
CA ASN A 133 30.97 0.47 -5.81
C ASN A 133 29.81 0.77 -6.78
N ASP A 134 29.52 -0.11 -7.75
CA ASP A 134 28.44 0.06 -8.75
C ASP A 134 27.27 -0.90 -8.51
N LEU A 135 27.01 -1.21 -7.26
CA LEU A 135 25.87 -2.03 -6.83
C LEU A 135 24.50 -1.46 -7.25
N ASP A 136 24.43 -0.16 -7.43
CA ASP A 136 23.22 0.52 -7.90
C ASP A 136 22.78 0.12 -9.32
N SER A 137 23.66 -0.54 -10.09
CA SER A 137 23.37 -1.08 -11.41
C SER A 137 22.66 -2.42 -11.40
N ILE A 138 22.58 -3.08 -10.23
CA ILE A 138 22.06 -4.44 -10.07
C ILE A 138 20.86 -4.45 -9.11
N ARG A 139 19.87 -5.29 -9.41
CA ARG A 139 18.74 -5.59 -8.51
C ARG A 139 18.48 -7.09 -8.47
N LYS A 140 18.04 -7.61 -7.33
CA LYS A 140 17.56 -8.98 -7.25
C LYS A 140 16.34 -9.15 -8.14
N TYR A 141 16.30 -10.21 -8.95
CA TYR A 141 15.13 -10.53 -9.75
C TYR A 141 14.02 -11.06 -8.84
N ILE A 142 12.85 -10.44 -8.93
CA ILE A 142 11.64 -10.87 -8.23
C ILE A 142 10.64 -11.21 -9.33
N GLY A 143 10.42 -12.52 -9.55
CA GLY A 143 9.45 -13.03 -10.53
C GLY A 143 8.13 -13.39 -9.86
N GLU A 144 7.05 -13.45 -10.66
CA GLU A 144 5.78 -14.04 -10.22
C GLU A 144 5.89 -15.58 -10.29
N GLY A 145 5.86 -16.24 -9.12
CA GLY A 145 5.91 -17.69 -9.00
C GLY A 145 7.32 -18.29 -9.08
N GLU A 146 7.38 -19.66 -9.12
CA GLU A 146 8.63 -20.44 -9.14
C GLU A 146 9.28 -20.54 -10.54
N ALA A 147 8.81 -19.80 -11.53
CA ALA A 147 9.32 -19.87 -12.89
C ALA A 147 10.75 -19.32 -12.98
N VAL A 148 11.69 -20.16 -13.44
CA VAL A 148 13.08 -19.76 -13.71
C VAL A 148 13.11 -18.72 -14.82
N PRO A 149 13.67 -17.50 -14.59
CA PRO A 149 13.73 -16.49 -15.62
C PRO A 149 14.69 -16.87 -16.76
N LYS A 150 14.36 -16.44 -17.98
CA LYS A 150 15.26 -16.60 -19.11
C LYS A 150 16.45 -15.65 -18.97
N ILE A 151 17.67 -16.22 -18.87
CA ILE A 151 18.91 -15.47 -18.80
C ILE A 151 19.18 -14.80 -20.18
N ASN A 152 19.54 -13.53 -20.16
CA ASN A 152 19.87 -12.78 -21.36
C ASN A 152 21.28 -13.12 -21.89
N LYS A 153 21.52 -12.85 -23.16
CA LYS A 153 22.87 -12.94 -23.76
C LYS A 153 23.58 -11.60 -23.59
N LEU A 154 24.81 -11.64 -23.07
CA LEU A 154 25.64 -10.45 -22.89
C LEU A 154 25.95 -9.77 -24.24
N GLY A 155 25.89 -8.45 -24.28
CA GLY A 155 26.15 -7.69 -25.50
C GLY A 155 25.08 -7.79 -26.61
N SER A 156 23.97 -8.50 -26.35
CA SER A 156 22.85 -8.58 -27.32
C SER A 156 21.86 -7.43 -27.11
N LYS A 157 21.11 -7.09 -28.18
CA LYS A 157 20.03 -6.11 -28.11
C LYS A 157 18.72 -6.65 -27.47
N GLU A 158 18.70 -7.92 -27.00
CA GLU A 158 17.49 -8.54 -26.43
C GLU A 158 16.92 -7.72 -25.26
N TRP A 159 17.78 -7.29 -24.35
CA TRP A 159 17.35 -6.50 -23.20
C TRP A 159 16.85 -5.11 -23.59
N GLU A 160 17.52 -4.44 -24.53
CA GLU A 160 17.09 -3.15 -25.06
C GLU A 160 15.74 -3.28 -25.76
N ASN A 161 15.54 -4.32 -26.55
CA ASN A 161 14.28 -4.59 -27.23
C ASN A 161 13.16 -4.89 -26.21
N THR A 162 13.47 -5.64 -25.13
CA THR A 162 12.51 -5.89 -24.04
C THR A 162 12.11 -4.59 -23.36
N LYS A 163 13.08 -3.75 -23.00
CA LYS A 163 12.81 -2.41 -22.42
C LYS A 163 12.00 -1.53 -23.36
N ALA A 164 12.35 -1.51 -24.63
CA ALA A 164 11.63 -0.73 -25.65
C ALA A 164 10.18 -1.20 -25.82
N LYS A 165 9.95 -2.54 -25.84
CA LYS A 165 8.60 -3.12 -25.90
C LYS A 165 7.76 -2.75 -24.69
N VAL A 166 8.33 -2.88 -23.49
CA VAL A 166 7.63 -2.49 -22.23
C VAL A 166 7.33 -0.99 -22.23
N LYS A 167 8.30 -0.15 -22.66
CA LYS A 167 8.10 1.30 -22.77
C LYS A 167 6.98 1.64 -23.74
N LYS A 168 6.94 0.97 -24.90
CA LYS A 168 5.89 1.17 -25.91
C LYS A 168 4.52 0.78 -25.35
N ASN A 169 4.41 -0.38 -24.71
CA ASN A 169 3.16 -0.82 -24.10
C ASN A 169 2.68 0.17 -23.01
N LEU A 170 3.60 0.68 -22.18
CA LEU A 170 3.28 1.70 -21.19
C LEU A 170 2.79 3.01 -21.82
N GLN A 171 3.39 3.42 -22.94
CA GLN A 171 2.95 4.61 -23.68
C GLN A 171 1.56 4.41 -24.30
N GLU A 172 1.26 3.22 -24.84
CA GLU A 172 -0.07 2.88 -25.36
C GLU A 172 -1.12 2.91 -24.25
N ILE A 173 -0.85 2.30 -23.11
CA ILE A 173 -1.74 2.34 -21.93
C ILE A 173 -1.95 3.79 -21.46
N ALA A 174 -0.87 4.59 -21.37
CA ALA A 174 -0.97 5.99 -20.97
C ALA A 174 -1.82 6.79 -21.97
N LYS A 175 -1.67 6.56 -23.27
CA LYS A 175 -2.46 7.22 -24.32
C LYS A 175 -3.95 6.86 -24.20
N GLU A 176 -4.27 5.58 -24.03
CA GLU A 176 -5.66 5.14 -23.84
C GLU A 176 -6.28 5.77 -22.58
N LEU A 177 -5.51 5.87 -21.49
CA LEU A 177 -5.96 6.54 -20.27
C LEU A 177 -6.22 8.03 -20.52
N ILE A 178 -5.29 8.74 -21.16
CA ILE A 178 -5.47 10.17 -21.49
C ILE A 178 -6.72 10.39 -22.35
N GLU A 179 -6.95 9.55 -23.36
CA GLU A 179 -8.15 9.63 -24.20
C GLU A 179 -9.43 9.39 -23.41
N LEU A 180 -9.43 8.40 -22.50
CA LEU A 180 -10.55 8.13 -21.59
C LEU A 180 -10.84 9.35 -20.71
N TYR A 181 -9.82 9.92 -20.08
CA TYR A 181 -9.96 11.09 -19.22
C TYR A 181 -10.38 12.35 -19.99
N ALA A 182 -9.85 12.55 -21.19
CA ALA A 182 -10.27 13.67 -22.04
C ALA A 182 -11.75 13.55 -22.45
N LYS A 183 -12.25 12.33 -22.69
CA LYS A 183 -13.69 12.09 -22.91
C LYS A 183 -14.50 12.38 -21.66
N ARG A 184 -14.11 11.85 -20.50
CA ARG A 184 -14.78 12.07 -19.21
C ARG A 184 -14.85 13.52 -18.81
N GLY A 185 -13.78 14.30 -19.05
CA GLY A 185 -13.76 15.73 -18.77
C GLY A 185 -14.77 16.58 -19.56
N LYS A 186 -15.32 16.03 -20.66
CA LYS A 186 -16.34 16.68 -21.49
C LYS A 186 -17.77 16.21 -21.16
N VAL A 187 -17.91 15.15 -20.40
CA VAL A 187 -19.22 14.58 -20.04
C VAL A 187 -19.71 15.26 -18.75
N LYS A 188 -20.93 15.74 -18.74
CA LYS A 188 -21.59 16.15 -17.51
C LYS A 188 -21.95 14.90 -16.70
N GLY A 189 -21.37 14.78 -15.51
CA GLY A 189 -21.71 13.77 -14.52
C GLY A 189 -22.89 14.19 -13.66
N PHE A 190 -23.33 13.28 -12.81
CA PHE A 190 -24.25 13.63 -11.75
C PHE A 190 -23.46 14.24 -10.59
N ALA A 191 -23.78 15.49 -10.24
CA ALA A 191 -23.25 16.15 -9.05
C ALA A 191 -24.12 15.77 -7.85
N PHE A 192 -23.52 15.09 -6.87
CA PHE A 192 -24.22 14.73 -5.64
C PHE A 192 -24.47 15.94 -4.76
N SER A 193 -25.55 15.91 -4.01
CA SER A 193 -25.91 16.95 -3.05
C SER A 193 -24.86 17.10 -1.94
N LYS A 194 -24.79 18.26 -1.32
CA LYS A 194 -24.00 18.45 -0.09
C LYS A 194 -24.50 17.53 1.01
N ASP A 195 -23.63 17.27 1.99
CA ASP A 195 -23.94 16.40 3.10
C ASP A 195 -25.23 16.82 3.82
N THR A 196 -26.11 15.84 3.99
CA THR A 196 -27.36 15.99 4.75
C THR A 196 -27.12 15.70 6.23
N PRO A 197 -28.04 16.06 7.15
CA PRO A 197 -27.96 15.65 8.55
C PRO A 197 -27.84 14.12 8.72
N TRP A 198 -28.47 13.33 7.83
CA TRP A 198 -28.37 11.86 7.81
C TRP A 198 -26.95 11.38 7.51
N GLN A 199 -26.22 12.06 6.62
CA GLN A 199 -24.82 11.74 6.33
C GLN A 199 -23.97 11.95 7.58
N LYS A 200 -24.17 13.04 8.29
CA LYS A 200 -23.45 13.32 9.52
C LYS A 200 -23.75 12.31 10.61
N GLU A 201 -25.03 11.98 10.82
CA GLU A 201 -25.45 10.95 11.80
C GLU A 201 -24.82 9.59 11.47
N PHE A 202 -24.78 9.23 10.17
CA PHE A 202 -24.13 8.03 9.69
C PHE A 202 -22.61 8.04 9.99
N GLU A 203 -21.93 9.13 9.76
CA GLU A 203 -20.50 9.29 10.04
C GLU A 203 -20.21 9.28 11.54
N ASP A 204 -21.00 9.97 12.35
CA ASP A 204 -20.89 10.00 13.81
C ASP A 204 -21.16 8.63 14.47
N SER A 205 -21.87 7.73 13.79
CA SER A 205 -22.10 6.34 14.24
C SER A 205 -20.90 5.41 14.06
N PHE A 206 -19.78 5.89 13.50
CA PHE A 206 -18.58 5.07 13.32
C PHE A 206 -17.91 4.81 14.67
N PRO A 207 -17.65 3.53 15.04
CA PRO A 207 -17.23 3.19 16.41
C PRO A 207 -15.76 3.47 16.71
N TYR A 208 -14.96 3.90 15.73
CA TYR A 208 -13.53 4.13 15.87
C TYR A 208 -13.20 5.61 15.65
N ALA A 209 -12.07 6.06 16.22
CA ALA A 209 -11.55 7.38 15.92
C ALA A 209 -10.85 7.37 14.55
N GLU A 210 -11.26 8.29 13.68
CA GLU A 210 -10.64 8.45 12.37
C GLU A 210 -9.24 9.07 12.50
N THR A 211 -8.35 8.68 11.58
CA THR A 211 -7.07 9.38 11.40
C THR A 211 -7.26 10.65 10.56
N ASP A 212 -6.34 11.60 10.68
CA ASP A 212 -6.35 12.82 9.87
C ASP A 212 -6.37 12.50 8.36
N ASP A 213 -5.67 11.45 7.95
CA ASP A 213 -5.65 10.99 6.57
C ASP A 213 -7.00 10.43 6.11
N GLN A 214 -7.68 9.68 6.97
CA GLN A 214 -9.02 9.16 6.65
C GLN A 214 -10.01 10.32 6.46
N LEU A 215 -10.04 11.29 7.37
CA LEU A 215 -10.91 12.47 7.27
C LEU A 215 -10.61 13.26 6.00
N ARG A 216 -9.35 13.49 5.68
CA ARG A 216 -8.94 14.17 4.44
C ARG A 216 -9.40 13.41 3.19
N CYS A 217 -9.20 12.09 3.14
CA CYS A 217 -9.58 11.26 1.99
C CYS A 217 -11.11 11.20 1.81
N ILE A 218 -11.88 11.19 2.91
CA ILE A 218 -13.34 11.27 2.89
C ILE A 218 -13.78 12.61 2.30
N GLU A 219 -13.22 13.71 2.79
CA GLU A 219 -13.55 15.05 2.32
C GLU A 219 -13.22 15.24 0.83
N GLU A 220 -12.03 14.79 0.39
CA GLU A 220 -11.62 14.83 -1.02
C GLU A 220 -12.58 14.03 -1.91
N THR A 221 -13.00 12.84 -1.46
CA THR A 221 -13.92 11.96 -2.19
C THR A 221 -15.30 12.63 -2.31
N LYS A 222 -15.83 13.18 -1.21
CA LYS A 222 -17.12 13.87 -1.20
C LYS A 222 -17.12 15.11 -2.10
N LYS A 223 -16.05 15.90 -2.06
CA LYS A 223 -15.88 17.06 -2.96
C LYS A 223 -15.89 16.68 -4.44
N ASP A 224 -15.21 15.61 -4.80
CA ASP A 224 -15.22 15.14 -6.19
C ASP A 224 -16.61 14.65 -6.62
N MET A 225 -17.35 13.98 -5.72
CA MET A 225 -18.73 13.55 -6.00
C MET A 225 -19.69 14.73 -6.19
N GLU A 226 -19.43 15.87 -5.58
CA GLU A 226 -20.23 17.10 -5.69
C GLU A 226 -19.94 17.92 -6.96
N MET A 227 -18.95 17.51 -7.77
CA MET A 227 -18.65 18.18 -9.04
C MET A 227 -19.56 17.72 -10.17
N GLU A 228 -19.85 18.60 -11.13
CA GLU A 228 -20.62 18.25 -12.35
C GLU A 228 -19.87 17.29 -13.30
N ARG A 229 -18.63 16.92 -13.02
CA ARG A 229 -17.87 15.92 -13.77
C ARG A 229 -17.87 14.57 -13.06
N PRO A 230 -17.91 13.45 -13.79
CA PRO A 230 -17.83 12.14 -13.17
C PRO A 230 -16.49 11.97 -12.43
N MET A 231 -16.54 11.69 -11.13
CA MET A 231 -15.34 11.39 -10.33
C MET A 231 -14.61 10.15 -10.85
N ASP A 232 -13.28 10.18 -10.90
CA ASP A 232 -12.44 8.98 -10.99
C ASP A 232 -11.26 9.10 -10.04
N ARG A 233 -11.50 8.70 -8.80
CA ARG A 233 -10.52 8.81 -7.72
C ARG A 233 -9.92 7.46 -7.37
N LEU A 234 -8.61 7.46 -7.17
CA LEU A 234 -7.85 6.32 -6.68
C LEU A 234 -7.50 6.53 -5.21
N LEU A 235 -7.99 5.67 -4.33
CA LEU A 235 -7.66 5.64 -2.92
C LEU A 235 -6.61 4.57 -2.64
N CYS A 236 -5.42 5.00 -2.28
CA CYS A 236 -4.29 4.14 -1.94
C CYS A 236 -4.11 4.08 -0.42
N GLY A 237 -3.79 2.93 0.12
CA GLY A 237 -3.47 2.77 1.54
C GLY A 237 -3.19 1.31 1.84
N ASP A 238 -2.38 1.04 2.84
CA ASP A 238 -2.06 -0.33 3.23
C ASP A 238 -3.30 -1.08 3.76
N VAL A 239 -3.17 -2.40 3.91
CA VAL A 239 -4.24 -3.24 4.48
C VAL A 239 -4.54 -2.78 5.91
N GLY A 240 -5.83 -2.61 6.23
CA GLY A 240 -6.26 -2.16 7.55
C GLY A 240 -6.19 -0.64 7.80
N TYR A 241 -5.89 0.20 6.79
CA TYR A 241 -5.88 1.66 6.94
C TYR A 241 -7.25 2.33 6.80
N GLY A 242 -8.31 1.56 6.71
CA GLY A 242 -9.69 2.08 6.69
C GLY A 242 -10.20 2.52 5.31
N LYS A 243 -9.59 2.07 4.20
CA LYS A 243 -10.10 2.34 2.84
C LYS A 243 -11.58 2.00 2.66
N THR A 244 -12.03 0.91 3.29
CA THR A 244 -13.42 0.47 3.23
C THR A 244 -14.37 1.48 3.85
N GLU A 245 -14.01 2.15 4.96
CA GLU A 245 -14.87 3.16 5.59
C GLU A 245 -15.04 4.38 4.69
N VAL A 246 -13.97 4.84 4.00
CA VAL A 246 -14.09 5.91 2.99
C VAL A 246 -15.09 5.52 1.90
N ALA A 247 -15.02 4.27 1.43
CA ALA A 247 -15.94 3.75 0.40
C ALA A 247 -17.39 3.63 0.91
N ILE A 248 -17.58 3.23 2.17
CA ILE A 248 -18.91 3.13 2.81
C ILE A 248 -19.56 4.51 2.90
N ARG A 249 -18.83 5.54 3.32
CA ARG A 249 -19.34 6.92 3.41
C ARG A 249 -19.69 7.49 2.03
N ALA A 250 -18.86 7.23 1.03
CA ALA A 250 -19.18 7.59 -0.35
C ALA A 250 -20.42 6.87 -0.88
N ALA A 251 -20.59 5.58 -0.55
CA ALA A 251 -21.78 4.81 -0.92
C ALA A 251 -23.04 5.34 -0.25
N PHE A 252 -22.97 5.67 1.04
CA PHE A 252 -24.11 6.23 1.76
C PHE A 252 -24.53 7.58 1.15
N LYS A 253 -23.57 8.46 0.84
CA LYS A 253 -23.84 9.72 0.14
C LYS A 253 -24.56 9.52 -1.19
N ALA A 254 -24.15 8.52 -1.97
CA ALA A 254 -24.80 8.22 -3.24
C ALA A 254 -26.24 7.72 -3.07
N VAL A 255 -26.50 6.89 -2.06
CA VAL A 255 -27.85 6.39 -1.74
C VAL A 255 -28.76 7.51 -1.26
N MET A 256 -28.25 8.47 -0.51
CA MET A 256 -29.05 9.63 -0.06
C MET A 256 -29.61 10.44 -1.25
N ASP A 257 -28.91 10.45 -2.39
CA ASP A 257 -29.40 11.05 -3.63
C ASP A 257 -30.12 10.04 -4.55
N GLN A 258 -30.60 8.93 -3.98
CA GLN A 258 -31.38 7.89 -4.66
C GLN A 258 -30.63 7.22 -5.82
N LYS A 259 -29.27 7.25 -5.81
CA LYS A 259 -28.44 6.56 -6.80
C LYS A 259 -28.04 5.18 -6.28
N GLN A 260 -28.01 4.23 -7.19
CA GLN A 260 -27.52 2.90 -6.89
C GLN A 260 -25.99 2.86 -6.85
N VAL A 261 -25.47 1.96 -6.03
CA VAL A 261 -24.02 1.76 -5.85
C VAL A 261 -23.66 0.32 -6.21
N ALA A 262 -22.61 0.16 -7.03
CA ALA A 262 -22.01 -1.14 -7.31
C ALA A 262 -20.62 -1.21 -6.64
N TYR A 263 -20.42 -2.23 -5.80
CA TYR A 263 -19.12 -2.50 -5.17
C TYR A 263 -18.52 -3.78 -5.74
N LEU A 264 -17.47 -3.66 -6.51
CA LEU A 264 -16.82 -4.74 -7.23
C LEU A 264 -15.53 -5.19 -6.50
N VAL A 265 -15.46 -6.48 -6.19
CA VAL A 265 -14.30 -7.11 -5.54
C VAL A 265 -13.78 -8.33 -6.33
N PRO A 266 -12.49 -8.67 -6.23
CA PRO A 266 -11.89 -9.72 -7.04
C PRO A 266 -12.29 -11.14 -6.62
N THR A 267 -12.64 -11.36 -5.35
CA THR A 267 -12.91 -12.71 -4.83
C THR A 267 -14.25 -12.78 -4.10
N THR A 268 -14.83 -13.98 -4.07
CA THR A 268 -16.11 -14.23 -3.37
C THR A 268 -15.99 -14.10 -1.84
N VAL A 269 -14.81 -14.38 -1.28
CA VAL A 269 -14.54 -14.22 0.15
C VAL A 269 -14.58 -12.73 0.51
N LEU A 270 -13.89 -11.90 -0.26
CA LEU A 270 -13.94 -10.44 -0.08
C LEU A 270 -15.35 -9.89 -0.28
N ALA A 271 -16.12 -10.42 -1.27
CA ALA A 271 -17.49 -10.00 -1.47
C ALA A 271 -18.37 -10.25 -0.24
N ASN A 272 -18.25 -11.40 0.40
CA ASN A 272 -18.97 -11.70 1.62
C ASN A 272 -18.51 -10.78 2.77
N GLN A 273 -17.21 -10.61 2.95
CA GLN A 273 -16.67 -9.75 4.00
C GLN A 273 -17.15 -8.29 3.85
N GLN A 274 -17.08 -7.74 2.64
CA GLN A 274 -17.56 -6.39 2.37
C GLN A 274 -19.08 -6.29 2.55
N TYR A 275 -19.84 -7.31 2.12
CA TYR A 275 -21.28 -7.35 2.32
C TYR A 275 -21.67 -7.28 3.80
N GLU A 276 -21.04 -8.08 4.65
CA GLU A 276 -21.30 -8.03 6.09
C GLU A 276 -20.91 -6.67 6.71
N SER A 277 -19.77 -6.10 6.28
CA SER A 277 -19.33 -4.79 6.75
C SER A 277 -20.32 -3.68 6.35
N PHE A 278 -20.77 -3.65 5.09
CA PHE A 278 -21.75 -2.68 4.62
C PHE A 278 -23.11 -2.87 5.30
N LYS A 279 -23.57 -4.11 5.42
CA LYS A 279 -24.84 -4.44 6.08
C LYS A 279 -24.84 -3.97 7.53
N ALA A 280 -23.78 -4.25 8.29
CA ALA A 280 -23.67 -3.82 9.67
C ALA A 280 -23.66 -2.28 9.82
N ARG A 281 -22.92 -1.58 8.93
CA ARG A 281 -22.89 -0.11 8.94
C ARG A 281 -24.20 0.54 8.52
N MET A 282 -24.99 -0.11 7.68
CA MET A 282 -26.28 0.39 7.17
C MET A 282 -27.49 -0.07 7.99
N GLU A 283 -27.28 -0.90 9.04
CA GLU A 283 -28.36 -1.58 9.79
C GLU A 283 -29.43 -0.61 10.34
N ASN A 284 -29.00 0.56 10.83
CA ASN A 284 -29.89 1.56 11.40
C ASN A 284 -30.49 2.52 10.37
N PHE A 285 -30.18 2.33 9.08
CA PHE A 285 -30.62 3.18 7.99
C PHE A 285 -31.45 2.38 6.98
N ALA A 286 -32.42 3.03 6.34
CA ALA A 286 -33.29 2.37 5.36
C ALA A 286 -32.57 2.10 4.02
N VAL A 287 -31.38 1.49 4.05
CA VAL A 287 -30.53 1.18 2.89
C VAL A 287 -30.51 -0.32 2.66
N LYS A 288 -30.85 -0.74 1.45
CA LYS A 288 -30.88 -2.15 1.06
C LYS A 288 -29.58 -2.56 0.39
N VAL A 289 -28.81 -3.41 1.09
CA VAL A 289 -27.55 -3.98 0.60
C VAL A 289 -27.77 -5.42 0.15
N GLU A 290 -27.35 -5.77 -1.05
CA GLU A 290 -27.44 -7.13 -1.58
C GLU A 290 -26.10 -7.65 -2.09
N LEU A 291 -25.96 -8.99 -2.05
CA LEU A 291 -24.74 -9.68 -2.48
C LEU A 291 -25.02 -10.45 -3.78
N LEU A 292 -24.15 -10.26 -4.79
CA LEU A 292 -24.21 -10.98 -6.06
C LEU A 292 -22.90 -11.71 -6.36
N ASN A 293 -22.85 -13.01 -6.05
CA ASN A 293 -21.68 -13.85 -6.31
C ASN A 293 -22.12 -15.26 -6.77
N ARG A 294 -21.13 -16.08 -7.16
CA ARG A 294 -21.38 -17.44 -7.67
C ARG A 294 -21.84 -18.46 -6.61
N PHE A 295 -21.76 -18.13 -5.33
CA PHE A 295 -22.24 -19.03 -4.27
C PHE A 295 -23.74 -18.90 -4.00
N ARG A 296 -24.36 -17.81 -4.45
CA ARG A 296 -25.81 -17.70 -4.45
C ARG A 296 -26.42 -18.60 -5.53
N THR A 297 -27.56 -19.20 -5.24
CA THR A 297 -28.31 -19.98 -6.22
C THR A 297 -28.72 -19.11 -7.40
N LYS A 298 -28.96 -19.72 -8.56
CA LYS A 298 -29.42 -18.99 -9.76
C LYS A 298 -30.69 -18.19 -9.47
N LYS A 299 -31.64 -18.77 -8.75
CA LYS A 299 -32.92 -18.11 -8.38
C LYS A 299 -32.66 -16.84 -7.55
N GLU A 300 -31.79 -16.91 -6.55
CA GLU A 300 -31.43 -15.75 -5.73
C GLU A 300 -30.71 -14.67 -6.55
N GLN A 301 -29.81 -15.08 -7.47
CA GLN A 301 -29.15 -14.13 -8.36
C GLN A 301 -30.16 -13.42 -9.28
N ASP A 302 -31.07 -14.16 -9.88
CA ASP A 302 -32.13 -13.61 -10.78
C ASP A 302 -33.04 -12.65 -10.01
N GLU A 303 -33.36 -12.95 -8.75
CA GLU A 303 -34.13 -12.06 -7.87
C GLU A 303 -33.39 -10.76 -7.58
N VAL A 304 -32.13 -10.82 -7.23
CA VAL A 304 -31.29 -9.62 -6.97
C VAL A 304 -31.19 -8.77 -8.24
N ILE A 305 -30.95 -9.38 -9.41
CA ILE A 305 -30.88 -8.67 -10.69
C ILE A 305 -32.20 -7.97 -11.01
N LYS A 306 -33.34 -8.66 -10.80
CA LYS A 306 -34.65 -8.06 -11.00
C LYS A 306 -34.86 -6.85 -10.07
N LYS A 307 -34.53 -6.99 -8.80
CA LYS A 307 -34.64 -5.90 -7.81
C LYS A 307 -33.72 -4.70 -8.17
N LEU A 308 -32.51 -4.97 -8.66
CA LEU A 308 -31.57 -3.93 -9.15
C LEU A 308 -32.19 -3.13 -10.29
N LYS A 309 -32.78 -3.82 -11.28
CA LYS A 309 -33.44 -3.18 -12.42
C LYS A 309 -34.63 -2.34 -12.01
N LEU A 310 -35.36 -2.75 -10.97
CA LEU A 310 -36.52 -2.00 -10.42
C LEU A 310 -36.05 -0.82 -9.52
N GLY A 311 -34.81 -0.79 -9.07
CA GLY A 311 -34.32 0.20 -8.13
C GLY A 311 -34.72 -0.09 -6.68
N GLU A 312 -34.99 -1.35 -6.35
CA GLU A 312 -35.33 -1.80 -5.00
C GLU A 312 -34.10 -2.18 -4.15
N VAL A 313 -32.92 -2.21 -4.77
CA VAL A 313 -31.61 -2.43 -4.13
C VAL A 313 -30.77 -1.19 -4.31
N ASP A 314 -30.26 -0.65 -3.22
CA ASP A 314 -29.47 0.58 -3.21
C ASP A 314 -28.00 0.29 -3.44
N ILE A 315 -27.46 -0.74 -2.77
CA ILE A 315 -26.06 -1.13 -2.84
C ILE A 315 -25.97 -2.61 -3.21
N VAL A 316 -25.23 -2.93 -4.28
CA VAL A 316 -24.93 -4.32 -4.61
C VAL A 316 -23.42 -4.56 -4.54
N ILE A 317 -23.03 -5.59 -3.78
CA ILE A 317 -21.64 -6.02 -3.64
C ILE A 317 -21.47 -7.34 -4.38
N GLY A 318 -20.41 -7.46 -5.17
CA GLY A 318 -20.19 -8.70 -5.90
C GLY A 318 -18.85 -8.78 -6.61
N THR A 319 -18.68 -9.92 -7.28
CA THR A 319 -17.48 -10.19 -8.08
C THR A 319 -17.73 -9.83 -9.55
N HIS A 320 -16.89 -10.36 -10.46
CA HIS A 320 -17.07 -10.22 -11.91
C HIS A 320 -18.50 -10.56 -12.42
N ARG A 321 -19.31 -11.22 -11.61
CA ARG A 321 -20.74 -11.46 -11.92
C ARG A 321 -21.53 -10.16 -12.10
N LEU A 322 -21.17 -9.10 -11.40
CA LEU A 322 -21.76 -7.76 -11.57
C LEU A 322 -21.53 -7.18 -12.98
N LEU A 323 -20.49 -7.64 -13.67
CA LEU A 323 -20.17 -7.21 -15.02
C LEU A 323 -20.86 -8.05 -16.10
N SER A 324 -21.73 -8.98 -15.77
CA SER A 324 -22.46 -9.81 -16.74
C SER A 324 -23.50 -8.98 -17.49
N LYS A 325 -23.82 -9.39 -18.72
CA LYS A 325 -24.72 -8.62 -19.63
C LYS A 325 -26.16 -8.51 -19.13
N ASP A 326 -26.56 -9.40 -18.28
CA ASP A 326 -27.92 -9.50 -17.69
C ASP A 326 -28.07 -8.63 -16.44
N VAL A 327 -27.00 -8.03 -15.93
CA VAL A 327 -27.06 -7.12 -14.80
C VAL A 327 -27.30 -5.71 -15.32
N GLU A 328 -28.47 -5.20 -15.03
CA GLU A 328 -28.89 -3.85 -15.39
C GLU A 328 -29.25 -3.07 -14.12
N PHE A 329 -28.76 -1.84 -14.05
CA PHE A 329 -29.09 -0.90 -12.97
C PHE A 329 -30.15 0.06 -13.45
N LYS A 330 -31.05 0.46 -12.56
CA LYS A 330 -32.04 1.51 -12.86
C LYS A 330 -31.35 2.87 -12.96
N ASP A 331 -30.48 3.19 -11.99
CA ASP A 331 -29.80 4.47 -11.92
C ASP A 331 -28.48 4.33 -11.13
N LEU A 332 -27.43 3.82 -11.79
CA LEU A 332 -26.10 3.66 -11.18
C LEU A 332 -25.38 5.01 -11.07
N GLY A 333 -25.13 5.48 -9.85
CA GLY A 333 -24.42 6.74 -9.59
C GLY A 333 -22.97 6.56 -9.15
N LEU A 334 -22.64 5.46 -8.46
CA LEU A 334 -21.31 5.20 -7.95
C LEU A 334 -20.85 3.77 -8.20
N LEU A 335 -19.66 3.62 -8.75
CA LEU A 335 -18.96 2.35 -8.92
C LEU A 335 -17.71 2.33 -8.02
N ILE A 336 -17.66 1.43 -7.06
CA ILE A 336 -16.50 1.19 -6.22
C ILE A 336 -15.78 -0.07 -6.69
N ILE A 337 -14.48 0.00 -6.89
CA ILE A 337 -13.67 -1.12 -7.40
C ILE A 337 -12.52 -1.37 -6.41
N ASP A 338 -12.52 -2.54 -5.80
CA ASP A 338 -11.44 -2.97 -4.93
C ASP A 338 -10.42 -3.82 -5.69
N GLU A 339 -9.13 -3.53 -5.52
CA GLU A 339 -8.01 -4.27 -6.13
C GLU A 339 -8.17 -4.45 -7.67
N GLU A 340 -8.40 -3.37 -8.39
CA GLU A 340 -8.65 -3.37 -9.86
C GLU A 340 -7.62 -4.19 -10.66
N GLN A 341 -6.36 -4.23 -10.23
CA GLN A 341 -5.29 -4.97 -10.90
C GLN A 341 -5.54 -6.47 -10.98
N ARG A 342 -6.40 -7.02 -10.12
CA ARG A 342 -6.76 -8.46 -10.10
C ARG A 342 -7.83 -8.84 -11.12
N PHE A 343 -8.41 -7.88 -11.85
CA PHE A 343 -9.39 -8.17 -12.89
C PHE A 343 -8.74 -8.44 -14.24
N GLY A 344 -9.22 -9.47 -14.95
CA GLY A 344 -8.73 -9.84 -16.27
C GLY A 344 -9.10 -8.82 -17.38
N VAL A 345 -8.42 -8.93 -18.53
CA VAL A 345 -8.55 -7.98 -19.65
C VAL A 345 -9.99 -7.81 -20.13
N GLY A 346 -10.75 -8.91 -20.30
CA GLY A 346 -12.15 -8.84 -20.76
C GLY A 346 -13.11 -8.13 -19.81
N HIS A 347 -12.81 -8.13 -18.50
CA HIS A 347 -13.57 -7.39 -17.50
C HIS A 347 -13.25 -5.90 -17.52
N LYS A 348 -12.02 -5.54 -17.88
CA LYS A 348 -11.57 -4.14 -17.98
C LYS A 348 -12.30 -3.36 -19.09
N GLU A 349 -12.63 -4.00 -20.20
CA GLU A 349 -13.40 -3.36 -21.28
C GLU A 349 -14.81 -2.98 -20.82
N LYS A 350 -15.49 -3.89 -20.10
CA LYS A 350 -16.82 -3.58 -19.54
C LYS A 350 -16.73 -2.51 -18.43
N LEU A 351 -15.70 -2.54 -17.62
CA LEU A 351 -15.46 -1.48 -16.65
C LEU A 351 -15.25 -0.13 -17.34
N LYS A 352 -14.58 -0.09 -18.51
CA LYS A 352 -14.42 1.15 -19.29
C LYS A 352 -15.77 1.74 -19.67
N SER A 353 -16.73 0.93 -20.16
CA SER A 353 -18.05 1.43 -20.55
C SER A 353 -18.90 1.92 -19.37
N LEU A 354 -18.83 1.22 -18.22
CA LEU A 354 -19.53 1.67 -17.01
C LEU A 354 -18.92 2.97 -16.43
N ARG A 355 -17.62 3.19 -16.65
CA ARG A 355 -16.91 4.36 -16.17
C ARG A 355 -17.25 5.66 -16.90
N GLU A 356 -17.79 5.60 -18.10
CA GLU A 356 -17.95 6.81 -18.93
C GLU A 356 -18.81 7.90 -18.25
N ASN A 357 -19.91 7.50 -17.59
CA ASN A 357 -20.90 8.43 -17.03
C ASN A 357 -21.13 8.31 -15.52
N VAL A 358 -20.41 7.44 -14.84
CA VAL A 358 -20.61 7.11 -13.42
C VAL A 358 -19.42 7.56 -12.60
N ASN A 359 -19.64 8.00 -11.37
CA ASN A 359 -18.57 8.26 -10.42
C ASN A 359 -17.85 6.97 -10.05
N VAL A 360 -16.52 6.97 -10.05
CA VAL A 360 -15.69 5.80 -9.79
C VAL A 360 -14.73 6.06 -8.64
N LEU A 361 -14.77 5.20 -7.65
CA LEU A 361 -13.80 5.13 -6.56
C LEU A 361 -13.05 3.81 -6.63
N THR A 362 -11.76 3.83 -6.88
CA THR A 362 -10.92 2.63 -6.92
C THR A 362 -10.08 2.54 -5.65
N LEU A 363 -10.10 1.39 -4.99
CA LEU A 363 -9.31 1.12 -3.79
C LEU A 363 -8.13 0.21 -4.15
N THR A 364 -6.96 0.46 -3.57
CA THR A 364 -5.80 -0.42 -3.73
C THR A 364 -4.94 -0.44 -2.47
N ALA A 365 -4.44 -1.64 -2.12
CA ALA A 365 -3.45 -1.83 -1.06
C ALA A 365 -2.01 -1.78 -1.58
N THR A 366 -1.80 -1.85 -2.90
CA THR A 366 -0.46 -1.76 -3.45
C THR A 366 0.02 -0.31 -3.48
N PRO A 367 1.11 0.04 -2.78
CA PRO A 367 1.67 1.37 -2.86
C PRO A 367 2.10 1.65 -4.30
N ILE A 368 1.55 2.71 -4.90
CA ILE A 368 1.99 3.13 -6.23
C ILE A 368 3.37 3.77 -6.08
N PRO A 369 4.41 3.30 -6.79
CA PRO A 369 5.73 3.92 -6.75
C PRO A 369 5.64 5.42 -7.02
N ARG A 370 6.37 6.24 -6.28
CA ARG A 370 6.33 7.72 -6.36
C ARG A 370 6.47 8.24 -7.79
N THR A 371 7.23 7.56 -8.62
CA THR A 371 7.40 7.86 -10.06
C THR A 371 6.13 7.63 -10.87
N LEU A 372 5.36 6.59 -10.56
CA LEU A 372 4.06 6.34 -11.20
C LEU A 372 3.01 7.31 -10.68
N HIS A 373 3.04 7.64 -9.39
CA HIS A 373 2.22 8.68 -8.78
C HIS A 373 2.41 10.03 -9.47
N MET A 374 3.65 10.47 -9.69
CA MET A 374 3.95 11.73 -10.37
C MET A 374 3.54 11.69 -11.86
N SER A 375 3.57 10.53 -12.50
CA SER A 375 3.13 10.37 -13.89
C SER A 375 1.60 10.35 -14.03
N LEU A 376 0.90 9.93 -12.98
CA LEU A 376 -0.57 9.88 -12.92
C LEU A 376 -1.18 11.14 -12.28
N SER A 377 -0.38 11.94 -11.55
CA SER A 377 -0.82 13.15 -10.85
C SER A 377 -1.14 14.30 -11.82
N GLY A 378 -2.25 14.31 -12.39
CA GLY A 378 -2.77 15.21 -13.43
C GLY A 378 -3.65 14.48 -14.42
N ILE A 379 -3.61 13.14 -14.38
CA ILE A 379 -4.45 12.28 -15.20
C ILE A 379 -5.61 11.71 -14.39
N ARG A 380 -5.38 11.38 -13.10
CA ARG A 380 -6.37 10.79 -12.20
C ARG A 380 -6.26 11.39 -10.81
N ASP A 381 -7.40 11.73 -10.20
CA ASP A 381 -7.43 12.20 -8.81
C ASP A 381 -7.02 11.07 -7.86
N MET A 382 -6.18 11.37 -6.85
CA MET A 382 -5.64 10.36 -5.96
C MET A 382 -5.58 10.83 -4.51
N SER A 383 -6.01 9.94 -3.62
CA SER A 383 -5.87 10.08 -2.16
C SER A 383 -5.02 8.95 -1.59
N VAL A 384 -4.20 9.26 -0.60
CA VAL A 384 -3.31 8.29 0.04
C VAL A 384 -3.53 8.30 1.54
N LEU A 385 -3.78 7.12 2.11
CA LEU A 385 -3.78 6.87 3.55
C LEU A 385 -2.37 6.42 3.94
N GLU A 386 -1.65 7.26 4.67
CA GLU A 386 -0.26 6.99 5.10
C GLU A 386 -0.19 6.60 6.58
N GLU A 387 -1.21 6.97 7.38
CA GLU A 387 -1.26 6.70 8.81
C GLU A 387 -2.17 5.52 9.14
N PRO A 388 -1.66 4.51 9.89
CA PRO A 388 -2.50 3.42 10.38
C PRO A 388 -3.45 3.93 11.48
N PRO A 389 -4.66 3.33 11.63
CA PRO A 389 -5.52 3.57 12.78
C PRO A 389 -4.79 3.26 14.10
N GLN A 390 -5.16 3.98 15.17
CA GLN A 390 -4.49 3.86 16.47
C GLN A 390 -4.58 2.44 17.06
N GLU A 391 -5.65 1.70 16.75
CA GLU A 391 -5.86 0.33 17.24
C GLU A 391 -5.16 -0.74 16.40
N ARG A 392 -4.45 -0.37 15.35
CA ARG A 392 -3.70 -1.32 14.54
C ARG A 392 -2.39 -1.68 15.22
N TYR A 393 -2.33 -2.85 15.80
CA TYR A 393 -1.08 -3.38 16.32
C TYR A 393 -0.03 -3.55 15.23
N PRO A 394 1.22 -3.10 15.46
CA PRO A 394 2.30 -3.31 14.50
C PRO A 394 2.58 -4.80 14.35
N ILE A 395 2.79 -5.23 13.11
CA ILE A 395 3.22 -6.61 12.83
C ILE A 395 4.68 -6.74 13.24
N GLN A 396 4.97 -7.59 14.21
CA GLN A 396 6.34 -7.96 14.55
C GLN A 396 6.86 -8.93 13.49
N THR A 397 7.87 -8.49 12.75
CA THR A 397 8.48 -9.31 11.69
C THR A 397 9.79 -9.91 12.20
N TYR A 398 9.88 -11.23 12.19
CA TYR A 398 11.08 -11.98 12.53
C TYR A 398 11.66 -12.60 11.27
N VAL A 399 12.97 -12.39 11.04
CA VAL A 399 13.72 -13.07 9.99
C VAL A 399 14.60 -14.10 10.66
N LEU A 400 14.19 -15.36 10.61
CA LEU A 400 14.85 -16.48 11.30
C LEU A 400 15.11 -17.62 10.33
N GLU A 401 16.05 -18.50 10.65
CA GLU A 401 16.14 -19.80 9.99
C GLU A 401 14.85 -20.58 10.25
N SER A 402 14.39 -21.32 9.20
CA SER A 402 13.13 -22.08 9.29
C SER A 402 13.21 -23.13 10.39
N HIS A 403 12.51 -22.90 11.49
CA HIS A 403 12.41 -23.84 12.62
C HIS A 403 10.96 -24.18 12.87
N SER A 404 10.61 -25.47 12.74
CA SER A 404 9.22 -25.94 12.87
C SER A 404 8.59 -25.72 14.24
N ALA A 405 9.39 -25.59 15.29
CA ALA A 405 8.93 -25.27 16.63
C ALA A 405 8.44 -23.80 16.75
N PHE A 406 9.16 -22.86 16.11
CA PHE A 406 8.83 -21.43 16.15
C PHE A 406 7.58 -21.08 15.31
N ILE A 407 7.26 -21.90 14.29
CA ILE A 407 6.07 -21.70 13.45
C ILE A 407 4.78 -22.13 14.18
N LYS A 408 4.91 -22.91 15.26
CA LYS A 408 3.77 -23.43 16.03
C LYS A 408 3.38 -22.53 17.21
N GLU A 409 4.25 -21.66 17.70
CA GLU A 409 3.96 -20.60 18.65
C GLU A 409 3.40 -19.37 17.94
#